data_acaf74b83d1c3bcf86519680e81c90dc
#
_entry.id   acaf74b83d1c3bcf86519680e81c90dc
#
_cell.length_a   1.000
_cell.length_b   1.000
_cell.length_c   1.000
_cell.angle_alpha   90.00
_cell.angle_beta   90.00
_cell.angle_gamma   90.00
#
_symmetry.space_group_name_H-M   'P 1'
#
loop_
_entity.id
_entity.type
_entity.pdbx_description
1 polymer ?
#
loop_
_entity_poly.entity_id
_entity_poly.type
_entity_poly.pdbx_seq_one_letter_code
_entity_poly.pdbx_strand_id
1 'polypeptide(L)'
;MEWLTAVRESIDFIEGHLNDNISAQDVAEQVYVSPLHFQRGFLIMTGYSVSEYIRNRKLYLAALELKKADRKVIDVALDYGYDTPDSFAKAFTRFHGISPMQVKQGGIC
;
A
#
# COMPACT_ATOMS: atom_id res chain seq x y z
N MET A 1 25.29 -7.76 4.84
CA MET A 1 24.13 -6.91 5.03
C MET A 1 23.34 -7.37 6.25
N GLU A 2 22.91 -6.43 7.05
CA GLU A 2 22.08 -6.75 8.20
C GLU A 2 20.60 -6.60 7.78
N TRP A 3 19.89 -7.73 7.76
CA TRP A 3 18.55 -7.79 7.19
C TRP A 3 17.50 -7.00 7.98
N LEU A 4 17.58 -7.01 9.31
CA LEU A 4 16.60 -6.28 10.11
C LEU A 4 16.67 -4.78 9.82
N THR A 5 17.88 -4.24 9.73
CA THR A 5 18.07 -2.83 9.40
C THR A 5 17.59 -2.52 7.98
N ALA A 6 17.91 -3.38 7.02
CA ALA A 6 17.51 -3.19 5.64
C ALA A 6 15.98 -3.19 5.51
N VAL A 7 15.32 -4.12 6.16
CA VAL A 7 13.85 -4.19 6.13
C VAL A 7 13.23 -2.96 6.80
N ARG A 8 13.79 -2.53 7.94
CA ARG A 8 13.28 -1.34 8.63
C ARG A 8 13.41 -0.09 7.75
N GLU A 9 14.58 0.10 7.14
CA GLU A 9 14.81 1.25 6.26
C GLU A 9 13.88 1.22 5.05
N SER A 10 13.64 0.02 4.49
CA SER A 10 12.75 -0.12 3.36
C SER A 10 11.31 0.24 3.74
N ILE A 11 10.86 -0.18 4.91
CA ILE A 11 9.51 0.15 5.39
C ILE A 11 9.40 1.65 5.63
N ASP A 12 10.41 2.28 6.21
CA ASP A 12 10.41 3.73 6.41
C ASP A 12 10.31 4.46 5.07
N PHE A 13 11.04 4.01 4.06
CA PHE A 13 10.97 4.59 2.73
C PHE A 13 9.56 4.42 2.14
N ILE A 14 9.01 3.21 2.23
CA ILE A 14 7.66 2.92 1.72
C ILE A 14 6.63 3.83 2.38
N GLU A 15 6.67 3.94 3.72
CA GLU A 15 5.69 4.74 4.45
C GLU A 15 5.77 6.23 4.09
N GLY A 16 6.94 6.72 3.75
CA GLY A 16 7.11 8.11 3.32
C GLY A 16 6.69 8.37 1.88
N HIS A 17 6.39 7.32 1.10
CA HIS A 17 6.10 7.43 -0.34
C HIS A 17 4.82 6.72 -0.75
N LEU A 18 3.88 6.50 0.17
CA LEU A 18 2.67 5.74 -0.13
C LEU A 18 1.75 6.42 -1.14
N ASN A 19 1.86 7.73 -1.31
CA ASN A 19 1.10 8.44 -2.34
C ASN A 19 1.85 8.50 -3.67
N ASP A 20 3.09 8.04 -3.71
CA ASP A 20 3.90 8.00 -4.92
C ASP A 20 3.74 6.65 -5.60
N ASN A 21 4.08 6.58 -6.89
CA ASN A 21 4.03 5.34 -7.64
C ASN A 21 5.39 4.65 -7.55
N ILE A 22 5.65 3.98 -6.43
CA ILE A 22 6.92 3.29 -6.21
C ILE A 22 6.79 1.79 -6.49
N SER A 23 7.89 1.20 -6.98
CA SER A 23 7.98 -0.22 -7.26
C SER A 23 8.87 -0.91 -6.24
N ALA A 24 8.84 -2.26 -6.23
CA ALA A 24 9.77 -3.04 -5.41
C ALA A 24 11.22 -2.74 -5.76
N GLN A 25 11.51 -2.47 -7.04
CA GLN A 25 12.85 -2.10 -7.46
C GLN A 25 13.30 -0.77 -6.85
N ASP A 26 12.41 0.22 -6.84
CA ASP A 26 12.71 1.52 -6.23
C ASP A 26 13.07 1.35 -4.75
N VAL A 27 12.34 0.50 -4.04
CA VAL A 27 12.59 0.24 -2.63
C VAL A 27 13.94 -0.44 -2.43
N ALA A 28 14.25 -1.45 -3.26
CA ALA A 28 15.52 -2.17 -3.16
C ALA A 28 16.72 -1.25 -3.37
N GLU A 29 16.59 -0.28 -4.29
CA GLU A 29 17.66 0.68 -4.56
C GLU A 29 17.97 1.54 -3.34
N GLN A 30 16.99 1.80 -2.49
CA GLN A 30 17.19 2.59 -1.27
C GLN A 30 18.04 1.89 -0.23
N VAL A 31 18.11 0.56 -0.27
CA VAL A 31 18.88 -0.22 0.69
C VAL A 31 20.10 -0.88 0.05
N TYR A 32 20.41 -0.51 -1.20
CA TYR A 32 21.61 -0.93 -1.93
C TYR A 32 21.76 -2.45 -2.05
N VAL A 33 20.64 -3.13 -2.32
CA VAL A 33 20.59 -4.57 -2.52
C VAL A 33 19.97 -4.85 -3.86
N SER A 34 20.39 -5.95 -4.52
CA SER A 34 19.74 -6.32 -5.78
C SER A 34 18.25 -6.56 -5.55
N PRO A 35 17.40 -6.18 -6.52
CA PRO A 35 15.95 -6.33 -6.34
C PRO A 35 15.51 -7.74 -5.98
N LEU A 36 16.06 -8.75 -6.66
CA LEU A 36 15.68 -10.15 -6.39
C LEU A 36 16.04 -10.57 -4.97
N HIS A 37 17.26 -10.25 -4.57
CA HIS A 37 17.76 -10.62 -3.24
C HIS A 37 16.95 -9.92 -2.15
N PHE A 38 16.68 -8.64 -2.35
CA PHE A 38 15.91 -7.86 -1.40
C PHE A 38 14.48 -8.40 -1.27
N GLN A 39 13.80 -8.67 -2.40
CA GLN A 39 12.43 -9.15 -2.37
C GLN A 39 12.30 -10.47 -1.64
N ARG A 40 13.26 -11.37 -1.83
CA ARG A 40 13.26 -12.65 -1.10
C ARG A 40 13.42 -12.46 0.40
N GLY A 41 14.36 -11.62 0.80
CA GLY A 41 14.58 -11.33 2.23
C GLY A 41 13.38 -10.64 2.86
N PHE A 42 12.80 -9.68 2.16
CA PHE A 42 11.62 -8.97 2.65
C PHE A 42 10.45 -9.95 2.87
N LEU A 43 10.20 -10.83 1.91
CA LEU A 43 9.14 -11.84 2.03
C LEU A 43 9.38 -12.76 3.23
N ILE A 44 10.60 -13.25 3.40
CA ILE A 44 10.94 -14.13 4.51
C ILE A 44 10.73 -13.43 5.85
N MET A 45 11.13 -12.19 5.96
CA MET A 45 11.08 -11.46 7.23
C MET A 45 9.70 -10.91 7.58
N THR A 46 8.91 -10.53 6.58
CA THR A 46 7.61 -9.89 6.83
C THR A 46 6.41 -10.78 6.54
N GLY A 47 6.59 -11.83 5.74
CA GLY A 47 5.50 -12.66 5.28
C GLY A 47 4.74 -12.10 4.09
N TYR A 48 5.15 -10.94 3.57
CA TYR A 48 4.52 -10.27 2.43
C TYR A 48 5.54 -9.94 1.36
N SER A 49 5.12 -9.99 0.09
CA SER A 49 5.96 -9.41 -0.94
C SER A 49 5.97 -7.89 -0.76
N VAL A 50 6.98 -7.22 -1.31
CA VAL A 50 7.07 -5.76 -1.25
C VAL A 50 5.83 -5.12 -1.88
N SER A 51 5.40 -5.62 -3.05
CA SER A 51 4.23 -5.10 -3.73
C SER A 51 2.95 -5.28 -2.91
N GLU A 52 2.78 -6.44 -2.28
CA GLU A 52 1.63 -6.68 -1.41
C GLU A 52 1.63 -5.74 -0.21
N TYR A 53 2.79 -5.55 0.39
CA TYR A 53 2.90 -4.65 1.54
C TYR A 53 2.50 -3.23 1.16
N ILE A 54 3.03 -2.71 0.05
CA ILE A 54 2.71 -1.37 -0.43
C ILE A 54 1.20 -1.26 -0.68
N ARG A 55 0.62 -2.22 -1.42
CA ARG A 55 -0.80 -2.21 -1.74
C ARG A 55 -1.67 -2.22 -0.48
N ASN A 56 -1.35 -3.10 0.45
CA ASN A 56 -2.13 -3.24 1.67
C ASN A 56 -2.09 -1.95 2.51
N ARG A 57 -0.94 -1.30 2.59
CA ARG A 57 -0.83 -0.03 3.31
C ARG A 57 -1.63 1.06 2.64
N LYS A 58 -1.58 1.12 1.31
CA LYS A 58 -2.38 2.10 0.56
C LYS A 58 -3.88 1.90 0.80
N LEU A 59 -4.33 0.66 0.77
CA LEU A 59 -5.76 0.37 1.00
C LEU A 59 -6.17 0.68 2.43
N TYR A 60 -5.30 0.46 3.39
CA TYR A 60 -5.57 0.83 4.78
C TYR A 60 -5.75 2.34 4.92
N LEU A 61 -4.81 3.12 4.37
CA LEU A 61 -4.87 4.58 4.44
C LEU A 61 -6.04 5.12 3.64
N ALA A 62 -6.38 4.48 2.52
CA ALA A 62 -7.55 4.88 1.73
C ALA A 62 -8.84 4.78 2.57
N ALA A 63 -8.95 3.73 3.39
CA ALA A 63 -10.12 3.59 4.26
C ALA A 63 -10.23 4.76 5.24
N LEU A 64 -9.11 5.21 5.80
CA LEU A 64 -9.10 6.35 6.70
C LEU A 64 -9.52 7.64 5.98
N GLU A 65 -9.06 7.82 4.72
CA GLU A 65 -9.45 8.99 3.92
C GLU A 65 -10.93 8.98 3.58
N LEU A 66 -11.49 7.80 3.29
CA LEU A 66 -12.91 7.69 2.95
C LEU A 66 -13.84 8.07 4.11
N LYS A 67 -13.36 8.00 5.33
CA LYS A 67 -14.15 8.40 6.48
C LYS A 67 -14.29 9.91 6.61
N LYS A 68 -13.45 10.67 5.92
CA LYS A 68 -13.54 12.13 5.92
C LYS A 68 -14.70 12.58 5.04
N ALA A 69 -15.52 13.51 5.55
CA ALA A 69 -16.74 13.92 4.91
C ALA A 69 -16.54 14.59 3.54
N ASP A 70 -15.40 15.27 3.36
CA ASP A 70 -15.08 16.03 2.15
C ASP A 70 -14.34 15.21 1.08
N ARG A 71 -14.11 13.91 1.30
CA ARG A 71 -13.39 13.08 0.35
C ARG A 71 -14.34 12.17 -0.42
N LYS A 72 -14.25 12.23 -1.75
CA LYS A 72 -15.04 11.37 -2.62
C LYS A 72 -14.29 10.08 -2.95
N VAL A 73 -15.04 9.00 -3.17
CA VAL A 73 -14.42 7.71 -3.50
C VAL A 73 -13.49 7.80 -4.69
N ILE A 74 -13.90 8.49 -5.78
CA ILE A 74 -13.07 8.61 -6.96
C ILE A 74 -11.77 9.36 -6.70
N ASP A 75 -11.81 10.39 -5.87
CA ASP A 75 -10.61 11.16 -5.55
C ASP A 75 -9.64 10.35 -4.72
N VAL A 76 -10.14 9.58 -3.76
CA VAL A 76 -9.29 8.69 -2.97
C VAL A 76 -8.67 7.61 -3.85
N ALA A 77 -9.46 7.03 -4.76
CA ALA A 77 -8.96 6.02 -5.69
C ALA A 77 -7.77 6.56 -6.50
N LEU A 78 -7.92 7.75 -7.05
CA LEU A 78 -6.87 8.38 -7.85
C LEU A 78 -5.64 8.70 -7.02
N ASP A 79 -5.80 9.19 -5.80
CA ASP A 79 -4.69 9.53 -4.92
C ASP A 79 -3.83 8.31 -4.60
N TYR A 80 -4.43 7.13 -4.55
CA TYR A 80 -3.70 5.91 -4.23
C TYR A 80 -3.36 5.05 -5.46
N GLY A 81 -3.42 5.67 -6.65
CA GLY A 81 -2.87 5.06 -7.86
C GLY A 81 -3.81 4.16 -8.64
N TYR A 82 -5.10 4.22 -8.38
CA TYR A 82 -6.09 3.44 -9.13
C TYR A 82 -6.70 4.31 -10.23
N ASP A 83 -6.63 3.84 -11.46
CA ASP A 83 -7.11 4.59 -12.62
C ASP A 83 -8.63 4.67 -12.71
N THR A 84 -9.33 3.70 -12.13
CA THR A 84 -10.78 3.64 -12.19
C THR A 84 -11.37 3.35 -10.82
N PRO A 85 -12.60 3.83 -10.54
CA PRO A 85 -13.29 3.47 -9.31
C PRO A 85 -13.52 1.97 -9.18
N ASP A 86 -13.75 1.29 -10.32
CA ASP A 86 -14.00 -0.16 -10.30
C ASP A 86 -12.78 -0.96 -9.85
N SER A 87 -11.61 -0.65 -10.37
CA SER A 87 -10.39 -1.35 -9.96
C SER A 87 -10.09 -1.10 -8.48
N PHE A 88 -10.30 0.13 -8.02
CA PHE A 88 -10.14 0.47 -6.62
C PHE A 88 -11.13 -0.31 -5.75
N ALA A 89 -12.41 -0.33 -6.14
CA ALA A 89 -13.45 -1.01 -5.36
C ALA A 89 -13.15 -2.51 -5.22
N LYS A 90 -12.67 -3.15 -6.30
CA LYS A 90 -12.33 -4.56 -6.26
C LYS A 90 -11.19 -4.85 -5.29
N ALA A 91 -10.12 -4.09 -5.37
CA ALA A 91 -8.96 -4.26 -4.49
C ALA A 91 -9.33 -3.94 -3.04
N PHE A 92 -10.07 -2.86 -2.84
CA PHE A 92 -10.49 -2.42 -1.52
C PHE A 92 -11.37 -3.47 -0.84
N THR A 93 -12.37 -3.98 -1.56
CA THR A 93 -13.30 -4.97 -1.02
C THR A 93 -12.57 -6.29 -0.69
N ARG A 94 -11.63 -6.68 -1.55
CA ARG A 94 -10.84 -7.88 -1.30
C ARG A 94 -10.03 -7.75 -0.01
N PHE A 95 -9.47 -6.59 0.25
CA PHE A 95 -8.65 -6.36 1.44
C PHE A 95 -9.47 -6.14 2.71
N HIS A 96 -10.50 -5.29 2.63
CA HIS A 96 -11.27 -4.88 3.81
C HIS A 96 -12.51 -5.72 4.10
N GLY A 97 -13.02 -6.44 3.11
CA GLY A 97 -14.27 -7.20 3.25
C GLY A 97 -15.53 -6.38 3.07
N ILE A 98 -15.41 -5.06 2.90
CA ILE A 98 -16.53 -4.17 2.59
C ILE A 98 -16.10 -3.19 1.50
N SER A 99 -17.07 -2.59 0.81
CA SER A 99 -16.80 -1.71 -0.31
C SER A 99 -16.41 -0.30 0.16
N PRO A 100 -15.72 0.48 -0.71
CA PRO A 100 -15.42 1.87 -0.39
C PRO A 100 -16.68 2.69 -0.09
N MET A 101 -17.76 2.44 -0.84
CA MET A 101 -19.01 3.17 -0.63
C MET A 101 -19.61 2.85 0.74
N GLN A 102 -19.51 1.60 1.19
CA GLN A 102 -19.99 1.22 2.52
C GLN A 102 -19.21 1.93 3.62
N VAL A 103 -17.92 2.07 3.47
CA VAL A 103 -17.09 2.83 4.42
C VAL A 103 -17.51 4.30 4.42
N LYS A 104 -17.73 4.88 3.23
CA LYS A 104 -18.15 6.26 3.07
C LYS A 104 -19.50 6.53 3.74
N GLN A 105 -20.39 5.55 3.70
CA GLN A 105 -21.72 5.64 4.30
C GLN A 105 -21.73 5.32 5.81
N GLY A 106 -20.55 5.23 6.42
CA GLY A 106 -20.46 4.97 7.85
C GLY A 106 -20.33 3.52 8.23
N GLY A 107 -20.03 2.64 7.26
CA GLY A 107 -19.75 1.24 7.54
C GLY A 107 -18.50 1.07 8.38
N ILE A 108 -18.42 -0.03 9.12
CA ILE A 108 -17.24 -0.34 9.93
C ILE A 108 -16.19 -0.96 9.04
N CYS A 109 -14.97 -0.47 9.15
CA CYS A 109 -13.83 -0.94 8.40
C CYS A 109 -13.03 -1.94 9.23
#